data_dca08e817ab7cbdef54c0d5600b6859b
#
_entry.id   dca08e817ab7cbdef54c0d5600b6859b
#
_cell.length_a   1.000
_cell.length_b   1.000
_cell.length_c   1.000
_cell.angle_alpha   90.00
_cell.angle_beta   90.00
_cell.angle_gamma   90.00
#
_symmetry.space_group_name_H-M   'P 1'
#
loop_
_entity.id
_entity.type
_entity.pdbx_description
1 polymer ?
#
loop_
_entity_poly.entity_id
_entity_poly.type
_entity_poly.pdbx_seq_one_letter_code
_entity_poly.pdbx_strand_id
1 'polypeptide(L)'
;MRSVRMLAIFLTLATAAWSQGMTKGIMSPPASVRPPYLENVGIEQRLDAQVPPDLAFTDDTGKPVKLGDYFGKKPLILNLVYYKCPMLCGEALAGLSGAMKMIKFDVGNEFEVVTVSFNPKETTADAAAKKAEFVKRYGRPGAASGWHFLTGSPDSINALTKAVGFQYQYDAARNQYAHATAIMVLTPQGHISRYFYGVDFPPKDLRMGLVEASQEKIGNAVDQVLLYCYHYDPATGKYGAVVSNMLKLGGGLTIVLLGGLLLILFRLERIAPRRAWDDTKSGHSGLKPTGYVR
;
A
#
# COMPACT_ATOMS: atom_id res chain seq x y z
N MET A 1 49.64 6.51 19.09
CA MET A 1 48.17 6.18 19.11
C MET A 1 47.23 7.39 19.12
N ARG A 2 47.66 8.57 19.52
CA ARG A 2 46.81 9.82 19.44
C ARG A 2 46.64 10.36 18.01
N SER A 3 47.67 10.24 17.16
CA SER A 3 47.66 10.76 15.78
C SER A 3 46.71 9.98 14.83
N VAL A 4 46.53 8.68 15.02
CA VAL A 4 45.65 7.83 14.19
C VAL A 4 44.17 8.12 14.48
N ARG A 5 43.84 8.48 15.74
CA ARG A 5 42.47 8.84 16.13
C ARG A 5 42.04 10.21 15.59
N MET A 6 42.94 11.18 15.48
CA MET A 6 42.65 12.47 14.84
C MET A 6 42.43 12.30 13.32
N LEU A 7 43.21 11.46 12.66
CA LEU A 7 43.07 11.22 11.22
C LEU A 7 41.72 10.56 10.86
N ALA A 8 41.22 9.65 11.69
CA ALA A 8 39.92 8.99 11.48
C ALA A 8 38.74 9.97 11.64
N ILE A 9 38.83 10.93 12.57
CA ILE A 9 37.79 11.96 12.77
C ILE A 9 37.76 12.96 11.62
N PHE A 10 38.92 13.33 11.07
CA PHE A 10 38.99 14.21 9.90
C PHE A 10 38.49 13.52 8.62
N LEU A 11 38.70 12.20 8.45
CA LEU A 11 38.22 11.46 7.28
C LEU A 11 36.69 11.34 7.26
N THR A 12 36.07 11.17 8.43
CA THR A 12 34.58 11.08 8.53
C THR A 12 33.88 12.42 8.34
N LEU A 13 34.52 13.55 8.70
CA LEU A 13 33.99 14.89 8.47
C LEU A 13 34.16 15.33 7.00
N ALA A 14 35.19 14.89 6.29
CA ALA A 14 35.42 15.21 4.89
C ALA A 14 34.42 14.51 3.94
N THR A 15 33.94 13.30 4.27
CA THR A 15 32.96 12.60 3.45
C THR A 15 31.53 13.18 3.56
N ALA A 16 31.21 13.84 4.66
CA ALA A 16 29.93 14.50 4.84
C ALA A 16 29.79 15.82 4.03
N ALA A 17 30.92 16.46 3.68
CA ALA A 17 30.90 17.71 2.94
C ALA A 17 30.78 17.53 1.41
N TRP A 18 31.08 16.34 0.86
CA TRP A 18 31.04 16.09 -0.58
C TRP A 18 29.66 15.61 -1.07
N SER A 19 28.73 15.24 -0.18
CA SER A 19 27.38 14.80 -0.58
C SER A 19 26.39 15.93 -0.87
N GLN A 20 26.76 17.20 -0.64
CA GLN A 20 25.85 18.34 -0.84
C GLN A 20 26.06 19.12 -2.15
N GLY A 21 26.96 18.68 -3.01
CA GLY A 21 27.42 19.47 -4.17
C GLY A 21 26.87 19.10 -5.55
N MET A 22 25.98 18.11 -5.71
CA MET A 22 25.65 17.59 -7.04
C MET A 22 24.15 17.40 -7.32
N THR A 23 23.31 18.37 -6.96
CA THR A 23 21.93 18.39 -7.50
C THR A 23 21.47 19.82 -7.80
N LYS A 24 22.16 20.49 -8.72
CA LYS A 24 21.55 21.56 -9.52
C LYS A 24 21.10 20.95 -10.85
N GLY A 25 19.98 20.24 -10.84
CA GLY A 25 19.37 19.72 -12.04
C GLY A 25 17.91 19.44 -11.78
N ILE A 26 17.05 20.26 -12.37
CA ILE A 26 15.58 20.09 -12.45
C ILE A 26 14.95 19.96 -11.05
N MET A 27 14.66 21.08 -10.44
CA MET A 27 13.81 21.12 -9.24
C MET A 27 12.42 20.62 -9.63
N SER A 28 12.18 19.32 -9.48
CA SER A 28 10.82 18.85 -9.29
C SER A 28 10.24 19.64 -8.12
N PRO A 29 8.99 20.15 -8.22
CA PRO A 29 8.36 20.80 -7.09
C PRO A 29 8.48 19.86 -5.87
N PRO A 30 8.75 20.41 -4.67
CA PRO A 30 8.86 19.59 -3.48
C PRO A 30 7.62 18.69 -3.38
N ALA A 31 7.80 17.42 -3.00
CA ALA A 31 6.74 16.43 -2.89
C ALA A 31 5.57 16.84 -1.96
N SER A 32 5.76 17.95 -1.24
CA SER A 32 4.75 18.61 -0.41
C SER A 32 3.75 19.49 -1.19
N VAL A 33 4.03 19.81 -2.46
CA VAL A 33 3.11 20.61 -3.28
C VAL A 33 2.32 19.66 -4.16
N ARG A 34 1.06 19.41 -3.77
CA ARG A 34 0.13 18.63 -4.58
C ARG A 34 -0.19 19.41 -5.85
N PRO A 35 0.00 18.84 -7.04
CA PRO A 35 -0.43 19.50 -8.27
C PRO A 35 -1.94 19.80 -8.21
N PRO A 36 -2.42 20.93 -8.79
CA PRO A 36 -3.84 21.31 -8.71
C PRO A 36 -4.80 20.23 -9.20
N TYR A 37 -4.40 19.42 -10.19
CA TYR A 37 -5.22 18.32 -10.71
C TYR A 37 -5.33 17.12 -9.76
N LEU A 38 -4.62 17.12 -8.64
CA LEU A 38 -4.69 16.08 -7.59
C LEU A 38 -5.30 16.59 -6.28
N GLU A 39 -5.68 17.86 -6.18
CA GLU A 39 -6.18 18.43 -4.91
C GLU A 39 -7.42 17.71 -4.37
N ASN A 40 -8.33 17.32 -5.28
CA ASN A 40 -9.58 16.63 -4.96
C ASN A 40 -9.57 15.18 -5.44
N VAL A 41 -8.42 14.51 -5.37
CA VAL A 41 -8.28 13.11 -5.77
C VAL A 41 -7.91 12.27 -4.56
N GLY A 42 -8.68 11.21 -4.30
CA GLY A 42 -8.42 10.34 -3.16
C GLY A 42 -9.54 9.34 -2.92
N ILE A 43 -9.40 8.59 -1.84
CA ILE A 43 -10.44 7.69 -1.34
C ILE A 43 -10.54 7.91 0.17
N GLU A 44 -11.69 8.41 0.60
CA GLU A 44 -12.07 8.51 2.00
C GLU A 44 -12.78 7.21 2.40
N GLN A 45 -12.21 6.46 3.35
CA GLN A 45 -12.87 5.22 3.79
C GLN A 45 -14.19 5.51 4.50
N ARG A 46 -15.22 4.85 4.07
CA ARG A 46 -16.59 4.91 4.65
C ARG A 46 -17.03 3.51 5.05
N LEU A 47 -16.27 2.91 5.97
CA LEU A 47 -16.61 1.59 6.49
C LEU A 47 -18.00 1.61 7.12
N ASP A 48 -18.74 0.52 6.93
CA ASP A 48 -20.14 0.34 7.35
C ASP A 48 -21.14 1.28 6.68
N ALA A 49 -20.72 2.17 5.79
CA ALA A 49 -21.66 2.96 5.04
C ALA A 49 -22.45 2.07 4.06
N GLN A 50 -23.78 2.27 4.04
CA GLN A 50 -24.68 1.63 3.08
C GLN A 50 -24.49 2.28 1.71
N VAL A 51 -24.14 1.47 0.72
CA VAL A 51 -24.17 1.92 -0.68
C VAL A 51 -25.63 1.98 -1.13
N PRO A 52 -26.11 3.11 -1.65
CA PRO A 52 -27.53 3.27 -1.96
C PRO A 52 -28.00 2.25 -3.00
N PRO A 53 -28.99 1.40 -2.67
CA PRO A 53 -29.43 0.32 -3.56
C PRO A 53 -30.24 0.82 -4.76
N ASP A 54 -30.88 1.99 -4.63
CA ASP A 54 -31.79 2.53 -5.67
C ASP A 54 -31.08 3.28 -6.80
N LEU A 55 -29.75 3.35 -6.78
CA LEU A 55 -28.99 4.02 -7.83
C LEU A 55 -29.17 3.30 -9.17
N ALA A 56 -29.66 4.04 -10.16
CA ALA A 56 -29.95 3.53 -11.49
C ALA A 56 -28.70 3.56 -12.38
N PHE A 57 -28.44 2.43 -13.03
CA PHE A 57 -27.37 2.23 -14.00
C PHE A 57 -27.91 1.51 -15.24
N THR A 58 -27.05 1.34 -16.23
CA THR A 58 -27.34 0.51 -17.41
C THR A 58 -26.24 -0.55 -17.51
N ASP A 59 -26.63 -1.81 -17.68
CA ASP A 59 -25.68 -2.91 -17.81
C ASP A 59 -25.07 -2.99 -19.22
N ASP A 60 -24.14 -3.90 -19.39
CA ASP A 60 -23.43 -4.16 -20.65
C ASP A 60 -24.34 -4.61 -21.81
N THR A 61 -25.57 -5.03 -21.53
CA THR A 61 -26.58 -5.39 -22.55
C THR A 61 -27.51 -4.23 -22.91
N GLY A 62 -27.43 -3.11 -22.21
CA GLY A 62 -28.31 -1.96 -22.36
C GLY A 62 -29.56 -1.99 -21.49
N LYS A 63 -29.66 -2.97 -20.57
CA LYS A 63 -30.80 -3.10 -19.67
C LYS A 63 -30.64 -2.12 -18.49
N PRO A 64 -31.70 -1.34 -18.14
CA PRO A 64 -31.72 -0.59 -16.91
C PRO A 64 -31.70 -1.52 -15.69
N VAL A 65 -30.83 -1.22 -14.72
CA VAL A 65 -30.65 -1.96 -13.49
C VAL A 65 -30.50 -1.03 -12.31
N LYS A 66 -30.81 -1.49 -11.12
CA LYS A 66 -30.47 -0.83 -9.86
C LYS A 66 -29.26 -1.50 -9.25
N LEU A 67 -28.43 -0.74 -8.55
CA LEU A 67 -27.26 -1.31 -7.87
C LEU A 67 -27.65 -2.38 -6.84
N GLY A 68 -28.80 -2.20 -6.18
CA GLY A 68 -29.40 -3.15 -5.25
C GLY A 68 -29.80 -4.49 -5.87
N ASP A 69 -29.96 -4.60 -7.18
CA ASP A 69 -30.25 -5.86 -7.86
C ASP A 69 -29.13 -6.88 -7.67
N TYR A 70 -27.92 -6.42 -7.35
CA TYR A 70 -26.73 -7.24 -7.10
C TYR A 70 -26.51 -7.55 -5.61
N PHE A 71 -27.34 -7.04 -4.72
CA PHE A 71 -27.28 -7.27 -3.27
C PHE A 71 -28.15 -8.47 -2.85
N GLY A 72 -27.96 -8.95 -1.63
CA GLY A 72 -28.90 -9.81 -0.91
C GLY A 72 -28.42 -11.22 -0.59
N LYS A 73 -27.52 -11.84 -1.35
CA LYS A 73 -27.13 -13.25 -1.10
C LYS A 73 -25.65 -13.47 -0.86
N LYS A 74 -24.81 -12.68 -1.50
CA LYS A 74 -23.37 -12.88 -1.56
C LYS A 74 -22.65 -11.59 -1.32
N PRO A 75 -21.42 -11.63 -0.80
CA PRO A 75 -20.57 -10.44 -0.79
C PRO A 75 -20.30 -9.99 -2.22
N LEU A 76 -20.04 -8.70 -2.38
CA LEU A 76 -19.85 -8.07 -3.67
C LEU A 76 -18.53 -7.30 -3.69
N ILE A 77 -17.78 -7.43 -4.77
CA ILE A 77 -16.64 -6.55 -5.05
C ILE A 77 -17.13 -5.42 -5.94
N LEU A 78 -17.09 -4.19 -5.42
CA LEU A 78 -17.36 -2.98 -6.19
C LEU A 78 -16.04 -2.38 -6.67
N ASN A 79 -15.94 -2.13 -7.98
CA ASN A 79 -14.78 -1.52 -8.60
C ASN A 79 -15.21 -0.30 -9.44
N LEU A 80 -14.55 0.84 -9.22
CA LEU A 80 -14.80 2.08 -9.96
C LEU A 80 -13.64 2.33 -10.92
N VAL A 81 -13.94 2.36 -12.21
CA VAL A 81 -12.97 2.56 -13.30
C VAL A 81 -13.57 3.47 -14.37
N TYR A 82 -12.82 3.83 -15.40
CA TYR A 82 -13.41 4.17 -16.69
C TYR A 82 -12.80 3.27 -17.78
N TYR A 83 -13.63 2.79 -18.70
CA TYR A 83 -13.28 1.66 -19.58
C TYR A 83 -12.21 2.01 -20.63
N LYS A 84 -12.18 3.27 -21.06
CA LYS A 84 -11.22 3.79 -22.03
C LYS A 84 -9.97 4.40 -21.38
N CYS A 85 -9.70 4.08 -20.13
CA CYS A 85 -8.50 4.55 -19.44
C CYS A 85 -7.23 4.05 -20.14
N PRO A 86 -6.33 4.97 -20.55
CA PRO A 86 -5.07 4.55 -21.18
C PRO A 86 -4.00 4.12 -20.15
N MET A 87 -4.30 4.16 -18.85
CA MET A 87 -3.32 3.97 -17.78
C MET A 87 -3.71 2.84 -16.81
N LEU A 88 -3.99 3.18 -15.55
CA LEU A 88 -4.05 2.22 -14.44
C LEU A 88 -5.35 1.44 -14.31
N CYS A 89 -6.48 1.88 -14.91
CA CYS A 89 -7.75 1.16 -14.75
C CYS A 89 -7.69 -0.26 -15.33
N GLY A 90 -7.01 -0.42 -16.47
CA GLY A 90 -6.77 -1.73 -17.06
C GLY A 90 -5.92 -2.62 -16.15
N GLU A 91 -4.88 -2.06 -15.53
CA GLU A 91 -4.02 -2.77 -14.59
C GLU A 91 -4.76 -3.16 -13.31
N ALA A 92 -5.63 -2.29 -12.78
CA ALA A 92 -6.46 -2.61 -11.62
C ALA A 92 -7.42 -3.78 -11.90
N LEU A 93 -8.09 -3.76 -13.05
CA LEU A 93 -8.95 -4.88 -13.49
C LEU A 93 -8.13 -6.16 -13.72
N ALA A 94 -6.91 -6.03 -14.25
CA ALA A 94 -6.01 -7.16 -14.47
C ALA A 94 -5.55 -7.76 -13.13
N GLY A 95 -5.15 -6.92 -12.18
CA GLY A 95 -4.77 -7.36 -10.83
C GLY A 95 -5.92 -8.02 -10.11
N LEU A 96 -7.14 -7.44 -10.17
CA LEU A 96 -8.34 -8.05 -9.60
C LEU A 96 -8.63 -9.42 -10.24
N SER A 97 -8.60 -9.52 -11.57
CA SER A 97 -8.77 -10.78 -12.28
C SER A 97 -7.72 -11.82 -11.86
N GLY A 98 -6.46 -11.40 -11.72
CA GLY A 98 -5.37 -12.24 -11.24
C GLY A 98 -5.60 -12.75 -9.82
N ALA A 99 -5.95 -11.86 -8.89
CA ALA A 99 -6.24 -12.22 -7.51
C ALA A 99 -7.42 -13.20 -7.40
N MET A 100 -8.51 -12.94 -8.12
CA MET A 100 -9.68 -13.80 -8.16
C MET A 100 -9.36 -15.20 -8.73
N LYS A 101 -8.40 -15.31 -9.68
CA LYS A 101 -7.94 -16.63 -10.18
C LYS A 101 -7.20 -17.44 -9.13
N MET A 102 -6.51 -16.79 -8.20
CA MET A 102 -5.68 -17.46 -7.20
C MET A 102 -6.48 -17.97 -6.00
N ILE A 103 -7.70 -17.50 -5.79
CA ILE A 103 -8.57 -17.95 -4.71
C ILE A 103 -9.47 -19.12 -5.17
N LYS A 104 -9.95 -19.93 -4.21
CA LYS A 104 -10.85 -21.07 -4.47
C LYS A 104 -12.33 -20.66 -4.51
N PHE A 105 -12.62 -19.40 -4.73
CA PHE A 105 -13.96 -18.84 -4.88
C PHE A 105 -14.17 -18.43 -6.32
N ASP A 106 -15.38 -18.63 -6.83
CA ASP A 106 -15.74 -18.30 -8.20
C ASP A 106 -16.72 -17.13 -8.26
N VAL A 107 -16.46 -16.22 -9.18
CA VAL A 107 -17.37 -15.12 -9.52
C VAL A 107 -18.71 -15.70 -9.97
N GLY A 108 -19.80 -15.18 -9.43
CA GLY A 108 -21.15 -15.65 -9.70
C GLY A 108 -21.59 -16.82 -8.81
N ASN A 109 -20.68 -17.44 -8.07
CA ASN A 109 -21.00 -18.53 -7.14
C ASN A 109 -20.86 -18.07 -5.68
N GLU A 110 -19.66 -17.79 -5.19
CA GLU A 110 -19.43 -17.33 -3.81
C GLU A 110 -19.53 -15.81 -3.66
N PHE A 111 -19.29 -15.04 -4.70
CA PHE A 111 -19.35 -13.57 -4.69
C PHE A 111 -19.72 -13.02 -6.07
N GLU A 112 -20.18 -11.78 -6.08
CA GLU A 112 -20.44 -11.00 -7.30
C GLU A 112 -19.37 -9.93 -7.48
N VAL A 113 -19.19 -9.47 -8.72
CA VAL A 113 -18.33 -8.32 -9.04
C VAL A 113 -19.12 -7.30 -9.84
N VAL A 114 -19.14 -6.07 -9.39
CA VAL A 114 -19.76 -4.94 -10.10
C VAL A 114 -18.66 -3.93 -10.41
N THR A 115 -18.43 -3.72 -11.69
CA THR A 115 -17.50 -2.72 -12.22
C THR A 115 -18.32 -1.60 -12.82
N VAL A 116 -18.20 -0.40 -12.25
CA VAL A 116 -18.97 0.80 -12.70
C VAL A 116 -18.01 1.77 -13.35
N SER A 117 -18.35 2.23 -14.56
CA SER A 117 -17.67 3.38 -15.14
C SER A 117 -18.10 4.65 -14.43
N PHE A 118 -17.11 5.42 -13.94
CA PHE A 118 -17.37 6.77 -13.44
C PHE A 118 -17.24 7.87 -14.52
N ASN A 119 -17.00 7.49 -15.78
CA ASN A 119 -17.02 8.42 -16.90
C ASN A 119 -18.42 8.41 -17.54
N PRO A 120 -19.22 9.50 -17.40
CA PRO A 120 -20.58 9.53 -17.93
C PRO A 120 -20.68 9.54 -19.46
N LYS A 121 -19.54 9.67 -20.15
CA LYS A 121 -19.47 9.63 -21.62
C LYS A 121 -19.30 8.21 -22.17
N GLU A 122 -19.06 7.21 -21.32
CA GLU A 122 -18.92 5.83 -21.76
C GLU A 122 -20.27 5.16 -21.97
N THR A 123 -20.29 4.27 -22.94
CA THR A 123 -21.51 3.64 -23.46
C THR A 123 -21.60 2.17 -23.02
N THR A 124 -22.79 1.59 -23.21
CA THR A 124 -23.00 0.13 -23.02
C THR A 124 -22.10 -0.71 -23.91
N ALA A 125 -21.77 -0.22 -25.11
CA ALA A 125 -20.83 -0.91 -26.01
C ALA A 125 -19.41 -0.95 -25.39
N ASP A 126 -18.99 0.13 -24.71
CA ASP A 126 -17.70 0.17 -24.01
C ASP A 126 -17.69 -0.80 -22.84
N ALA A 127 -18.80 -0.87 -22.08
CA ALA A 127 -18.99 -1.82 -21.00
C ALA A 127 -18.94 -3.28 -21.51
N ALA A 128 -19.67 -3.57 -22.58
CA ALA A 128 -19.70 -4.91 -23.20
C ALA A 128 -18.30 -5.36 -23.71
N ALA A 129 -17.59 -4.46 -24.38
CA ALA A 129 -16.24 -4.76 -24.86
C ALA A 129 -15.30 -5.04 -23.67
N LYS A 130 -15.35 -4.24 -22.60
CA LYS A 130 -14.53 -4.42 -21.41
C LYS A 130 -14.91 -5.70 -20.66
N LYS A 131 -16.18 -6.02 -20.53
CA LYS A 131 -16.67 -7.30 -19.98
C LYS A 131 -16.11 -8.49 -20.76
N ALA A 132 -16.23 -8.49 -22.08
CA ALA A 132 -15.74 -9.57 -22.92
C ALA A 132 -14.23 -9.82 -22.74
N GLU A 133 -13.43 -8.73 -22.65
CA GLU A 133 -12.02 -8.78 -22.38
C GLU A 133 -11.71 -9.47 -21.02
N PHE A 134 -12.34 -9.02 -19.95
CA PHE A 134 -12.00 -9.47 -18.60
C PHE A 134 -12.65 -10.80 -18.19
N VAL A 135 -13.84 -11.12 -18.70
CA VAL A 135 -14.44 -12.46 -18.57
C VAL A 135 -13.55 -13.50 -19.26
N LYS A 136 -13.07 -13.22 -20.49
CA LYS A 136 -12.11 -14.09 -21.17
C LYS A 136 -10.79 -14.19 -20.39
N ARG A 137 -10.28 -13.09 -19.89
CA ARG A 137 -9.05 -13.07 -19.07
C ARG A 137 -9.20 -13.88 -17.79
N TYR A 138 -10.31 -13.76 -17.08
CA TYR A 138 -10.59 -14.54 -15.88
C TYR A 138 -10.74 -16.02 -16.17
N GLY A 139 -11.46 -16.40 -17.22
CA GLY A 139 -11.47 -17.74 -17.80
C GLY A 139 -12.09 -18.84 -16.95
N ARG A 140 -12.86 -18.50 -15.88
CA ARG A 140 -13.58 -19.48 -15.06
C ARG A 140 -15.07 -19.46 -15.36
N PRO A 141 -15.79 -20.60 -15.17
CA PRO A 141 -17.24 -20.66 -15.27
C PRO A 141 -17.90 -19.63 -14.32
N GLY A 142 -19.07 -19.13 -14.71
CA GLY A 142 -19.83 -18.15 -13.92
C GLY A 142 -19.41 -16.69 -14.09
N ALA A 143 -18.22 -16.40 -14.63
CA ALA A 143 -17.75 -15.03 -14.80
C ALA A 143 -18.71 -14.15 -15.62
N ALA A 144 -19.28 -14.68 -16.68
CA ALA A 144 -20.19 -13.93 -17.56
C ALA A 144 -21.48 -13.48 -16.86
N SER A 145 -21.97 -14.28 -15.90
CA SER A 145 -23.18 -14.01 -15.14
C SER A 145 -22.93 -13.29 -13.81
N GLY A 146 -21.71 -13.40 -13.26
CA GLY A 146 -21.38 -12.83 -11.94
C GLY A 146 -20.46 -11.60 -11.99
N TRP A 147 -19.93 -11.22 -13.16
CA TRP A 147 -19.15 -10.00 -13.31
C TRP A 147 -19.91 -9.00 -14.18
N HIS A 148 -20.44 -7.96 -13.56
CA HIS A 148 -21.32 -6.97 -14.15
C HIS A 148 -20.53 -5.71 -14.49
N PHE A 149 -20.77 -5.14 -15.66
CA PHE A 149 -20.15 -3.90 -16.12
C PHE A 149 -21.23 -2.87 -16.39
N LEU A 150 -21.17 -1.75 -15.66
CA LEU A 150 -22.24 -0.76 -15.63
C LEU A 150 -21.77 0.59 -16.15
N THR A 151 -22.69 1.30 -16.80
CA THR A 151 -22.58 2.71 -17.12
C THR A 151 -23.73 3.48 -16.47
N GLY A 152 -23.53 4.77 -16.19
CA GLY A 152 -24.56 5.53 -15.47
C GLY A 152 -24.65 6.99 -15.89
N SER A 153 -25.73 7.63 -15.45
CA SER A 153 -25.87 9.08 -15.54
C SER A 153 -24.89 9.80 -14.62
N PRO A 154 -24.56 11.07 -14.88
CA PRO A 154 -23.72 11.86 -13.98
C PRO A 154 -24.23 11.86 -12.54
N ASP A 155 -25.54 11.92 -12.33
CA ASP A 155 -26.16 11.96 -11.00
C ASP A 155 -25.97 10.63 -10.26
N SER A 156 -26.18 9.49 -10.92
CA SER A 156 -25.96 8.16 -10.34
C SER A 156 -24.49 7.92 -10.01
N ILE A 157 -23.59 8.33 -10.92
CA ILE A 157 -22.15 8.24 -10.73
C ILE A 157 -21.71 9.08 -9.52
N ASN A 158 -22.14 10.35 -9.46
CA ASN A 158 -21.80 11.25 -8.36
C ASN A 158 -22.33 10.74 -7.01
N ALA A 159 -23.57 10.22 -7.00
CA ALA A 159 -24.15 9.65 -5.79
C ALA A 159 -23.38 8.41 -5.32
N LEU A 160 -22.97 7.51 -6.23
CA LEU A 160 -22.18 6.33 -5.91
C LEU A 160 -20.79 6.71 -5.41
N THR A 161 -20.07 7.56 -6.15
CA THR A 161 -18.71 7.96 -5.78
C THR A 161 -18.66 8.68 -4.44
N LYS A 162 -19.67 9.53 -4.17
CA LYS A 162 -19.84 10.15 -2.85
C LYS A 162 -20.13 9.12 -1.76
N ALA A 163 -20.99 8.14 -2.00
CA ALA A 163 -21.34 7.13 -1.01
C ALA A 163 -20.13 6.27 -0.60
N VAL A 164 -19.26 5.96 -1.54
CA VAL A 164 -18.05 5.15 -1.29
C VAL A 164 -16.79 5.97 -1.03
N GLY A 165 -16.91 7.30 -0.91
CA GLY A 165 -15.77 8.19 -0.63
C GLY A 165 -14.74 8.28 -1.75
N PHE A 166 -15.11 7.93 -2.99
CA PHE A 166 -14.22 7.99 -4.15
C PHE A 166 -14.21 9.39 -4.76
N GLN A 167 -13.04 10.03 -4.75
CA GLN A 167 -12.84 11.40 -5.26
C GLN A 167 -11.98 11.36 -6.51
N TYR A 168 -12.45 11.98 -7.58
CA TYR A 168 -11.75 12.05 -8.86
C TYR A 168 -11.95 13.42 -9.50
N GLN A 169 -11.02 13.80 -10.37
CA GLN A 169 -11.05 15.08 -11.07
C GLN A 169 -10.76 14.91 -12.55
N TYR A 170 -11.53 15.56 -13.40
CA TYR A 170 -11.26 15.60 -14.83
C TYR A 170 -10.15 16.62 -15.14
N ASP A 171 -9.07 16.14 -15.76
CA ASP A 171 -7.99 16.98 -16.28
C ASP A 171 -8.25 17.27 -17.76
N ALA A 172 -8.78 18.47 -18.02
CA ALA A 172 -9.12 18.90 -19.39
C ALA A 172 -7.89 19.03 -20.30
N ALA A 173 -6.72 19.35 -19.73
CA ALA A 173 -5.48 19.50 -20.51
C ALA A 173 -5.00 18.16 -21.07
N ARG A 174 -5.24 17.06 -20.33
CA ARG A 174 -4.86 15.70 -20.73
C ARG A 174 -6.03 14.89 -21.27
N ASN A 175 -7.26 15.43 -21.21
CA ASN A 175 -8.50 14.71 -21.53
C ASN A 175 -8.61 13.37 -20.78
N GLN A 176 -8.29 13.38 -19.49
CA GLN A 176 -8.21 12.19 -18.64
C GLN A 176 -8.78 12.50 -17.24
N TYR A 177 -9.13 11.45 -16.51
CA TYR A 177 -9.50 11.58 -15.11
C TYR A 177 -8.32 11.23 -14.21
N ALA A 178 -7.98 12.14 -13.30
CA ALA A 178 -7.11 11.86 -12.18
C ALA A 178 -7.94 11.21 -11.07
N HIS A 179 -7.55 10.02 -10.62
CA HIS A 179 -8.23 9.28 -9.58
C HIS A 179 -7.28 8.34 -8.84
N ALA A 180 -7.61 8.02 -7.60
CA ALA A 180 -6.98 6.92 -6.87
C ALA A 180 -7.59 5.59 -7.31
N THR A 181 -6.92 4.48 -7.02
CA THR A 181 -7.37 3.14 -7.37
C THR A 181 -7.61 2.31 -6.13
N ALA A 182 -8.81 1.75 -5.99
CA ALA A 182 -9.15 0.76 -4.99
C ALA A 182 -10.36 -0.06 -5.45
N ILE A 183 -10.50 -1.25 -4.86
CA ILE A 183 -11.73 -2.02 -4.87
C ILE A 183 -12.34 -2.00 -3.47
N MET A 184 -13.66 -2.08 -3.40
CA MET A 184 -14.41 -2.17 -2.16
C MET A 184 -15.09 -3.54 -2.09
N VAL A 185 -14.97 -4.20 -0.95
CA VAL A 185 -15.76 -5.42 -0.65
C VAL A 185 -16.96 -5.01 0.17
N LEU A 186 -18.14 -5.34 -0.32
CA LEU A 186 -19.42 -5.07 0.31
C LEU A 186 -20.00 -6.34 0.93
N THR A 187 -20.73 -6.18 2.02
CA THR A 187 -21.57 -7.26 2.56
C THR A 187 -22.74 -7.58 1.61
N PRO A 188 -23.43 -8.70 1.78
CA PRO A 188 -24.65 -8.99 1.01
C PRO A 188 -25.70 -7.89 1.08
N GLN A 189 -25.75 -7.13 2.16
CA GLN A 189 -26.70 -6.02 2.34
C GLN A 189 -26.22 -4.70 1.70
N GLY A 190 -24.99 -4.68 1.13
CA GLY A 190 -24.42 -3.53 0.46
C GLY A 190 -23.71 -2.56 1.40
N HIS A 191 -23.32 -2.98 2.60
CA HIS A 191 -22.46 -2.20 3.48
C HIS A 191 -21.00 -2.39 3.11
N ILE A 192 -20.21 -1.33 3.17
CA ILE A 192 -18.78 -1.36 2.84
C ILE A 192 -18.02 -2.05 3.97
N SER A 193 -17.57 -3.28 3.72
CA SER A 193 -16.80 -4.06 4.68
C SER A 193 -15.32 -3.70 4.69
N ARG A 194 -14.72 -3.56 3.49
CA ARG A 194 -13.25 -3.34 3.37
C ARG A 194 -12.88 -2.63 2.07
N TYR A 195 -11.79 -1.86 2.13
CA TYR A 195 -11.13 -1.28 0.96
C TYR A 195 -9.80 -1.99 0.70
N PHE A 196 -9.47 -2.23 -0.57
CA PHE A 196 -8.16 -2.68 -1.03
C PHE A 196 -7.62 -1.67 -2.02
N TYR A 197 -6.49 -1.06 -1.70
CA TYR A 197 -5.88 0.02 -2.48
C TYR A 197 -4.88 -0.50 -3.50
N GLY A 198 -4.70 0.27 -4.58
CA GLY A 198 -3.74 0.00 -5.62
C GLY A 198 -4.25 -0.91 -6.72
N VAL A 199 -3.34 -1.55 -7.44
CA VAL A 199 -3.62 -2.39 -8.61
C VAL A 199 -3.25 -3.86 -8.38
N ASP A 200 -2.55 -4.15 -7.31
CA ASP A 200 -2.18 -5.51 -6.89
C ASP A 200 -2.94 -5.87 -5.61
N PHE A 201 -3.72 -6.93 -5.69
CA PHE A 201 -4.60 -7.37 -4.61
C PHE A 201 -4.13 -8.74 -4.11
N PRO A 202 -3.49 -8.83 -2.91
CA PRO A 202 -3.04 -10.11 -2.38
C PRO A 202 -4.21 -11.11 -2.27
N PRO A 203 -4.12 -12.28 -2.92
CA PRO A 203 -5.25 -13.23 -2.98
C PRO A 203 -5.74 -13.69 -1.61
N LYS A 204 -4.81 -13.85 -0.65
CA LYS A 204 -5.15 -14.23 0.74
C LYS A 204 -6.01 -13.17 1.40
N ASP A 205 -5.67 -11.90 1.24
CA ASP A 205 -6.37 -10.79 1.87
C ASP A 205 -7.73 -10.56 1.21
N LEU A 206 -7.80 -10.67 -0.12
CA LEU A 206 -9.07 -10.62 -0.86
C LEU A 206 -10.01 -11.74 -0.41
N ARG A 207 -9.50 -12.98 -0.29
CA ARG A 207 -10.28 -14.11 0.21
C ARG A 207 -10.80 -13.85 1.62
N MET A 208 -9.96 -13.34 2.52
CA MET A 208 -10.35 -13.02 3.90
C MET A 208 -11.43 -11.94 3.92
N GLY A 209 -11.26 -10.85 3.15
CA GLY A 209 -12.26 -9.78 3.05
C GLY A 209 -13.61 -10.29 2.55
N LEU A 210 -13.63 -11.20 1.57
CA LEU A 210 -14.88 -11.82 1.09
C LEU A 210 -15.53 -12.70 2.15
N VAL A 211 -14.76 -13.49 2.90
CA VAL A 211 -15.28 -14.33 4.01
C VAL A 211 -15.85 -13.46 5.12
N GLU A 212 -15.16 -12.41 5.52
CA GLU A 212 -15.63 -11.47 6.55
C GLU A 212 -16.91 -10.76 6.11
N ALA A 213 -16.94 -10.24 4.89
CA ALA A 213 -18.13 -9.60 4.32
C ALA A 213 -19.32 -10.55 4.22
N SER A 214 -19.10 -11.83 3.86
CA SER A 214 -20.18 -12.84 3.81
C SER A 214 -20.82 -13.11 5.18
N GLN A 215 -20.12 -12.80 6.26
CA GLN A 215 -20.59 -12.92 7.66
C GLN A 215 -21.05 -11.56 8.22
N GLU A 216 -21.27 -10.59 7.35
CA GLU A 216 -21.66 -9.22 7.74
C GLU A 216 -20.66 -8.52 8.67
N LYS A 217 -19.40 -8.95 8.65
CA LYS A 217 -18.34 -8.32 9.43
C LYS A 217 -17.79 -7.10 8.69
N ILE A 218 -17.73 -6.01 9.40
CA ILE A 218 -17.12 -4.76 8.95
C ILE A 218 -15.73 -4.70 9.53
N GLY A 219 -14.74 -4.47 8.70
CA GLY A 219 -13.29 -4.41 8.98
C GLY A 219 -12.87 -4.48 10.44
N ASN A 220 -11.78 -5.17 10.73
CA ASN A 220 -11.35 -5.39 12.10
C ASN A 220 -10.97 -4.05 12.76
N ALA A 221 -11.35 -3.82 14.02
CA ALA A 221 -10.94 -2.66 14.82
C ALA A 221 -9.41 -2.49 14.89
N VAL A 222 -8.65 -3.59 14.77
CA VAL A 222 -7.19 -3.59 14.65
C VAL A 222 -6.73 -2.97 13.32
N ASP A 223 -7.46 -3.24 12.22
CA ASP A 223 -7.17 -2.62 10.92
C ASP A 223 -7.42 -1.11 10.96
N GLN A 224 -8.45 -0.65 11.68
CA GLN A 224 -8.71 0.78 11.89
C GLN A 224 -7.60 1.45 12.70
N VAL A 225 -7.08 0.81 13.73
CA VAL A 225 -5.95 1.33 14.53
C VAL A 225 -4.68 1.34 13.70
N LEU A 226 -4.40 0.26 12.96
CA LEU A 226 -3.24 0.20 12.06
C LEU A 226 -3.33 1.26 10.95
N LEU A 227 -4.50 1.43 10.33
CA LEU A 227 -4.73 2.47 9.32
C LEU A 227 -4.58 3.87 9.90
N TYR A 228 -5.04 4.10 11.14
CA TYR A 228 -4.82 5.37 11.84
C TYR A 228 -3.33 5.62 12.12
N CYS A 229 -2.56 4.58 12.46
CA CYS A 229 -1.11 4.65 12.66
C CYS A 229 -0.35 4.83 11.33
N TYR A 230 -0.84 4.23 10.24
CA TYR A 230 -0.25 4.30 8.90
C TYR A 230 -0.89 5.38 8.02
N HIS A 231 -1.68 6.27 8.60
CA HIS A 231 -2.31 7.34 7.83
C HIS A 231 -1.25 8.20 7.14
N TYR A 232 -0.96 7.82 5.89
CA TYR A 232 -0.22 8.66 4.98
C TYR A 232 -1.14 9.80 4.57
N ASP A 233 -0.83 11.01 5.00
CA ASP A 233 -1.53 12.20 4.53
C ASP A 233 -0.97 12.58 3.15
N PRO A 234 -1.72 12.29 2.08
CA PRO A 234 -1.26 12.59 0.74
C PRO A 234 -1.23 14.10 0.46
N ALA A 235 -1.90 14.92 1.28
CA ALA A 235 -1.86 16.38 1.15
C ALA A 235 -0.54 16.98 1.64
N THR A 236 0.06 16.39 2.67
CA THR A 236 1.33 16.88 3.23
C THR A 236 2.53 16.01 2.85
N GLY A 237 2.33 14.88 2.17
CA GLY A 237 3.39 13.93 1.82
C GLY A 237 4.09 13.31 3.03
N LYS A 238 3.50 13.40 4.22
CA LYS A 238 4.10 12.95 5.48
C LYS A 238 3.28 11.83 6.09
N TYR A 239 3.98 10.88 6.69
CA TYR A 239 3.36 9.95 7.62
C TYR A 239 2.82 10.73 8.81
N GLY A 240 1.63 10.38 9.28
CA GLY A 240 0.96 11.08 10.37
C GLY A 240 1.88 11.33 11.57
N ALA A 241 1.61 12.39 12.32
CA ALA A 241 2.40 12.82 13.47
C ALA A 241 2.72 11.68 14.46
N VAL A 242 1.85 10.67 14.54
CA VAL A 242 2.02 9.49 15.39
C VAL A 242 3.22 8.64 14.94
N VAL A 243 3.34 8.34 13.64
CA VAL A 243 4.47 7.54 13.09
C VAL A 243 5.77 8.30 13.23
N SER A 244 5.77 9.62 12.94
CA SER A 244 6.94 10.47 13.12
C SER A 244 7.41 10.52 14.58
N ASN A 245 6.48 10.60 15.53
CA ASN A 245 6.80 10.61 16.96
C ASN A 245 7.23 9.23 17.47
N MET A 246 6.61 8.13 17.00
CA MET A 246 7.06 6.77 17.32
C MET A 246 8.47 6.49 16.80
N LEU A 247 8.81 6.92 15.58
CA LEU A 247 10.16 6.81 15.02
C LEU A 247 11.18 7.62 15.84
N LYS A 248 10.84 8.84 16.26
CA LYS A 248 11.70 9.68 17.10
C LYS A 248 11.92 9.06 18.48
N LEU A 249 10.87 8.54 19.12
CA LEU A 249 10.95 7.87 20.41
C LEU A 249 11.73 6.56 20.32
N GLY A 250 11.46 5.71 19.34
CA GLY A 250 12.18 4.46 19.10
C GLY A 250 13.65 4.70 18.78
N GLY A 251 13.94 5.66 17.90
CA GLY A 251 15.31 6.06 17.57
C GLY A 251 16.05 6.62 18.78
N GLY A 252 15.40 7.49 19.56
CA GLY A 252 15.97 8.05 20.80
C GLY A 252 16.29 6.96 21.84
N LEU A 253 15.35 6.03 22.05
CA LEU A 253 15.56 4.90 22.94
C LEU A 253 16.74 4.02 22.50
N THR A 254 16.83 3.72 21.21
CA THR A 254 17.94 2.93 20.64
C THR A 254 19.29 3.62 20.87
N ILE A 255 19.36 4.93 20.66
CA ILE A 255 20.60 5.71 20.90
C ILE A 255 20.98 5.66 22.38
N VAL A 256 20.03 5.82 23.31
CA VAL A 256 20.30 5.74 24.76
C VAL A 256 20.78 4.36 25.18
N LEU A 257 20.12 3.29 24.69
CA LEU A 257 20.52 1.90 25.02
C LEU A 257 21.89 1.56 24.46
N LEU A 258 22.17 1.86 23.19
CA LEU A 258 23.46 1.61 22.58
C LEU A 258 24.57 2.48 23.19
N GLY A 259 24.29 3.75 23.43
CA GLY A 259 25.23 4.66 24.08
C GLY A 259 25.56 4.22 25.50
N GLY A 260 24.54 3.81 26.26
CA GLY A 260 24.70 3.24 27.62
C GLY A 260 25.52 1.96 27.60
N LEU A 261 25.21 1.03 26.70
CA LEU A 261 25.99 -0.21 26.54
C LEU A 261 27.46 0.07 26.19
N LEU A 262 27.73 0.97 25.25
CA LEU A 262 29.08 1.36 24.89
C LEU A 262 29.83 2.01 26.06
N LEU A 263 29.18 2.87 26.83
CA LEU A 263 29.78 3.48 28.04
C LEU A 263 30.11 2.44 29.09
N ILE A 264 29.23 1.43 29.30
CA ILE A 264 29.48 0.32 30.23
C ILE A 264 30.70 -0.51 29.75
N LEU A 265 30.73 -0.88 28.45
CA LEU A 265 31.84 -1.64 27.89
C LEU A 265 33.18 -0.88 28.00
N PHE A 266 33.20 0.42 27.71
CA PHE A 266 34.40 1.24 27.88
C PHE A 266 34.83 1.39 29.35
N ARG A 267 33.88 1.43 30.29
CA ARG A 267 34.22 1.43 31.71
C ARG A 267 34.77 0.08 32.15
N LEU A 268 34.21 -1.04 31.70
CA LEU A 268 34.69 -2.38 32.01
C LEU A 268 36.09 -2.62 31.44
N GLU A 269 36.40 -2.17 30.20
CA GLU A 269 37.74 -2.23 29.64
C GLU A 269 38.76 -1.39 30.41
N ARG A 270 38.36 -0.26 31.02
CA ARG A 270 39.26 0.56 31.84
C ARG A 270 39.52 -0.05 33.23
N ILE A 271 38.60 -0.89 33.72
CA ILE A 271 38.67 -1.53 35.03
C ILE A 271 39.36 -2.88 34.94
N ALA A 272 39.37 -3.54 33.76
CA ALA A 272 40.09 -4.80 33.56
C ALA A 272 41.59 -4.57 33.70
N PRO A 273 42.26 -5.15 34.72
CA PRO A 273 43.69 -4.95 34.90
C PRO A 273 44.45 -5.62 33.74
N ARG A 274 45.45 -4.91 33.21
CA ARG A 274 46.39 -5.36 32.16
C ARG A 274 47.28 -6.53 32.70
N ARG A 275 46.71 -7.65 33.10
CA ARG A 275 47.43 -8.76 33.72
C ARG A 275 47.48 -10.04 32.86
N ALA A 276 47.47 -9.97 31.58
CA ALA A 276 47.52 -11.20 30.82
C ALA A 276 48.56 -11.21 29.69
N TRP A 277 49.46 -10.22 29.59
CA TRP A 277 50.46 -10.28 28.50
C TRP A 277 51.94 -10.31 28.92
N ASP A 278 52.26 -10.23 30.21
CA ASP A 278 53.69 -10.29 30.63
C ASP A 278 54.18 -11.70 30.98
N ASP A 279 53.30 -12.69 31.13
CA ASP A 279 53.71 -14.05 31.51
C ASP A 279 54.25 -14.94 30.36
N THR A 280 54.20 -14.48 29.13
CA THR A 280 54.75 -15.23 27.98
C THR A 280 56.16 -14.83 27.58
N LYS A 281 56.79 -13.82 28.23
CA LYS A 281 58.18 -13.42 27.94
C LYS A 281 59.23 -13.88 28.92
N SER A 282 58.85 -14.55 30.03
CA SER A 282 59.85 -15.05 31.02
C SER A 282 60.20 -16.53 30.90
N GLY A 283 59.73 -17.24 29.89
CA GLY A 283 59.84 -18.67 29.73
C GLY A 283 60.98 -19.20 28.79
N HIS A 284 61.84 -18.34 28.28
CA HIS A 284 62.92 -18.82 27.40
C HIS A 284 64.30 -18.23 27.77
N SER A 285 64.86 -18.70 28.87
CA SER A 285 66.28 -18.62 29.09
C SER A 285 66.77 -19.86 29.92
N GLY A 286 67.22 -20.88 29.25
CA GLY A 286 67.79 -22.03 29.95
C GLY A 286 68.02 -23.27 29.09
N LEU A 287 68.76 -23.18 28.01
CA LEU A 287 69.36 -24.31 27.36
C LEU A 287 70.88 -24.06 27.20
N LYS A 288 71.66 -24.63 28.10
CA LYS A 288 73.11 -24.72 27.95
C LYS A 288 73.50 -25.72 26.83
N PRO A 289 74.45 -25.41 25.97
CA PRO A 289 74.95 -26.38 25.02
C PRO A 289 75.91 -27.41 25.72
N THR A 290 75.59 -28.67 25.72
CA THR A 290 76.49 -29.77 26.05
C THR A 290 77.37 -30.01 24.86
N GLY A 291 78.69 -29.93 25.13
CA GLY A 291 79.80 -30.17 24.21
C GLY A 291 79.87 -31.60 23.69
N TYR A 292 80.27 -31.65 22.44
CA TYR A 292 80.66 -32.89 21.78
C TYR A 292 82.19 -33.05 21.93
N VAL A 293 82.60 -34.18 22.50
CA VAL A 293 84.00 -34.67 22.43
C VAL A 293 83.97 -36.07 21.81
N ARG A 294 84.69 -36.18 20.69
CA ARG A 294 85.08 -37.35 19.89
C ARG A 294 84.00 -38.16 19.18
#